data_bb4c40074106a2c3d9e8ba4ca5d930e3
#
_entry.id   bb4c40074106a2c3d9e8ba4ca5d930e3
#
_cell.length_a   1.000
_cell.length_b   1.000
_cell.length_c   1.000
_cell.angle_alpha   90.00
_cell.angle_beta   90.00
_cell.angle_gamma   90.00
#
_symmetry.space_group_name_H-M   'P 1'
#
loop_
_entity.id
_entity.type
_entity.pdbx_description
1 polymer ?
#
loop_
_entity_poly.entity_id
_entity_poly.type
_entity_poly.pdbx_seq_one_letter_code
_entity_poly.pdbx_strand_id
1 'polypeptide(L)'
;MTTAGSCGRNGGFMVSIKEVAKHAGVAISTVSKVLNGYPNVSEETKKKVQDAIKELNYIPNSIAAALSSKQFGRIALVLDPNRQTQAIDQIFMQYLVGALDKAKELNVEVVTIFPSMIAGMTAEEITRSFLSQSISGVVIYGMSKEDKVLQKLIREKQFACVVVDAPIVNSRTTSISIDQEQAQYDVAKKTVLDDNCKRVLHIAGRRDGYVTDQRLKGMKRLVKDLDLTMMVRQGDFSELTARNVALKYAKNKDVVVCASDLMAIGAMNALIDMDIFRPVCGFDGITLMGYVGKQMNTIRQDFYSISSRAVEEVHQLMNGGEGHQVIMPHSIVKMYYKDIIC
;
A
#
# COMPACT_ATOMS: atom_id res chain seq x y z
N MET A 1 -19.02 28.41 -52.16
CA MET A 1 -19.36 29.20 -50.98
C MET A 1 -19.15 28.29 -49.76
N THR A 2 -18.11 28.58 -49.09
CA THR A 2 -17.45 27.80 -48.03
C THR A 2 -17.98 28.23 -46.66
N THR A 3 -18.34 27.31 -45.81
CA THR A 3 -18.47 27.54 -44.38
C THR A 3 -17.61 26.52 -43.63
N ALA A 4 -16.56 27.05 -43.02
CA ALA A 4 -15.62 26.30 -42.19
C ALA A 4 -16.26 25.93 -40.83
N GLY A 5 -16.26 24.65 -40.53
CA GLY A 5 -16.60 24.11 -39.20
C GLY A 5 -15.42 24.21 -38.29
N SER A 6 -15.55 24.94 -37.19
CA SER A 6 -14.57 25.06 -36.15
C SER A 6 -14.51 23.77 -35.32
N CYS A 7 -13.37 23.12 -35.36
CA CYS A 7 -13.02 21.98 -34.51
C CYS A 7 -12.78 22.51 -33.06
N GLY A 8 -13.72 22.25 -32.15
CA GLY A 8 -13.59 22.56 -30.74
C GLY A 8 -12.62 21.60 -30.06
N ARG A 9 -11.48 22.10 -29.58
CA ARG A 9 -10.55 21.40 -28.70
C ARG A 9 -11.17 21.33 -27.30
N ASN A 10 -11.68 20.19 -26.90
CA ASN A 10 -12.02 19.90 -25.49
C ASN A 10 -10.73 19.58 -24.73
N GLY A 11 -10.01 20.63 -24.33
CA GLY A 11 -9.06 20.59 -23.23
C GLY A 11 -9.85 20.91 -21.96
N GLY A 12 -10.03 19.92 -21.05
CA GLY A 12 -10.74 20.13 -19.78
C GLY A 12 -10.00 21.13 -18.90
N PHE A 13 -10.35 22.40 -18.99
CA PHE A 13 -9.94 23.44 -18.03
C PHE A 13 -10.68 23.19 -16.73
N MET A 14 -9.94 22.94 -15.64
CA MET A 14 -10.54 22.94 -14.29
C MET A 14 -11.10 24.34 -14.02
N VAL A 15 -12.40 24.41 -13.70
CA VAL A 15 -13.09 25.66 -13.33
C VAL A 15 -12.40 26.29 -12.12
N SER A 16 -12.14 27.56 -12.17
CA SER A 16 -11.46 28.33 -11.11
C SER A 16 -12.47 29.00 -10.17
N ILE A 17 -12.06 29.33 -8.95
CA ILE A 17 -12.87 30.08 -7.99
C ILE A 17 -13.30 31.46 -8.58
N LYS A 18 -12.51 32.04 -9.50
CA LYS A 18 -12.84 33.27 -10.22
C LYS A 18 -14.06 33.10 -11.14
N GLU A 19 -14.15 31.94 -11.79
CA GLU A 19 -15.29 31.63 -12.67
C GLU A 19 -16.54 31.36 -11.85
N VAL A 20 -16.45 30.70 -10.69
CA VAL A 20 -17.58 30.55 -9.75
C VAL A 20 -18.04 31.92 -9.24
N ALA A 21 -17.11 32.78 -8.84
CA ALA A 21 -17.43 34.14 -8.37
C ALA A 21 -18.12 34.95 -9.45
N LYS A 22 -17.63 34.90 -10.69
CA LYS A 22 -18.23 35.56 -11.87
C LYS A 22 -19.64 35.01 -12.17
N HIS A 23 -19.82 33.68 -12.11
CA HIS A 23 -21.11 33.02 -12.37
C HIS A 23 -22.14 33.35 -11.29
N ALA A 24 -21.74 33.32 -10.02
CA ALA A 24 -22.59 33.62 -8.87
C ALA A 24 -22.86 35.13 -8.69
N GLY A 25 -22.15 36.02 -9.45
CA GLY A 25 -22.26 37.50 -9.33
C GLY A 25 -21.77 38.05 -8.00
N VAL A 26 -20.76 37.41 -7.37
CA VAL A 26 -20.21 37.81 -6.07
C VAL A 26 -18.69 37.98 -6.11
N ALA A 27 -18.12 38.59 -5.08
CA ALA A 27 -16.66 38.67 -4.95
C ALA A 27 -16.02 37.32 -4.65
N ILE A 28 -14.77 37.08 -5.08
CA ILE A 28 -14.01 35.86 -4.80
C ILE A 28 -13.94 35.60 -3.30
N SER A 29 -13.75 36.63 -2.49
CA SER A 29 -13.74 36.52 -1.01
C SER A 29 -15.06 36.02 -0.45
N THR A 30 -16.20 36.35 -1.10
CA THR A 30 -17.53 35.85 -0.71
C THR A 30 -17.69 34.36 -1.02
N VAL A 31 -17.22 33.90 -2.20
CA VAL A 31 -17.21 32.49 -2.52
C VAL A 31 -16.36 31.71 -1.50
N SER A 32 -15.17 32.23 -1.16
CA SER A 32 -14.29 31.63 -0.14
C SER A 32 -14.97 31.55 1.23
N LYS A 33 -15.68 32.57 1.67
CA LYS A 33 -16.44 32.60 2.94
C LYS A 33 -17.54 31.54 2.94
N VAL A 34 -18.27 31.39 1.83
CA VAL A 34 -19.33 30.36 1.70
C VAL A 34 -18.73 28.94 1.76
N LEU A 35 -17.64 28.69 1.03
CA LEU A 35 -16.95 27.41 1.02
C LEU A 35 -16.41 27.01 2.41
N ASN A 36 -15.95 27.99 3.19
CA ASN A 36 -15.41 27.78 4.53
C ASN A 36 -16.46 27.89 5.65
N GLY A 37 -17.75 27.99 5.32
CA GLY A 37 -18.85 27.94 6.30
C GLY A 37 -18.93 29.18 7.23
N TYR A 38 -18.38 30.32 6.84
CA TYR A 38 -18.43 31.53 7.69
C TYR A 38 -19.88 31.98 7.94
N PRO A 39 -20.26 32.30 9.20
CA PRO A 39 -21.64 32.68 9.53
C PRO A 39 -22.11 33.98 8.94
N ASN A 40 -21.20 34.88 8.52
CA ASN A 40 -21.49 36.25 8.11
C ASN A 40 -21.89 36.37 6.63
N VAL A 41 -22.47 35.35 6.01
CA VAL A 41 -22.95 35.37 4.63
C VAL A 41 -24.45 35.05 4.65
N SER A 42 -25.26 35.91 3.95
CA SER A 42 -26.70 35.72 3.87
C SER A 42 -27.06 34.41 3.17
N GLU A 43 -28.19 33.80 3.56
CA GLU A 43 -28.65 32.54 2.98
C GLU A 43 -28.90 32.63 1.46
N GLU A 44 -29.35 33.77 0.99
CA GLU A 44 -29.51 34.07 -0.45
C GLU A 44 -28.17 33.97 -1.18
N THR A 45 -27.13 34.57 -0.62
CA THR A 45 -25.77 34.58 -1.20
C THR A 45 -25.16 33.18 -1.14
N LYS A 46 -25.38 32.43 -0.03
CA LYS A 46 -24.93 31.05 0.07
C LYS A 46 -25.56 30.19 -1.03
N LYS A 47 -26.87 30.33 -1.26
CA LYS A 47 -27.59 29.59 -2.30
C LYS A 47 -27.04 29.89 -3.70
N LYS A 48 -26.88 31.17 -4.06
CA LYS A 48 -26.30 31.59 -5.35
C LYS A 48 -24.93 30.96 -5.61
N VAL A 49 -24.09 30.94 -4.60
CA VAL A 49 -22.75 30.35 -4.70
C VAL A 49 -22.82 28.82 -4.82
N GLN A 50 -23.70 28.16 -4.06
CA GLN A 50 -23.89 26.70 -4.13
C GLN A 50 -24.44 26.25 -5.48
N ASP A 51 -25.38 26.99 -6.05
CA ASP A 51 -25.94 26.71 -7.37
C ASP A 51 -24.85 26.86 -8.46
N ALA A 52 -24.06 27.95 -8.40
CA ALA A 52 -22.93 28.15 -9.31
C ALA A 52 -21.87 27.05 -9.22
N ILE A 53 -21.56 26.56 -8.01
CA ILE A 53 -20.63 25.42 -7.79
C ILE A 53 -21.17 24.16 -8.46
N LYS A 54 -22.48 23.86 -8.33
CA LYS A 54 -23.12 22.69 -8.95
C LYS A 54 -23.13 22.79 -10.48
N GLU A 55 -23.57 23.93 -11.01
CA GLU A 55 -23.70 24.14 -12.45
C GLU A 55 -22.35 24.08 -13.18
N LEU A 56 -21.31 24.66 -12.57
CA LEU A 56 -19.96 24.66 -13.11
C LEU A 56 -19.17 23.38 -12.77
N ASN A 57 -19.76 22.46 -12.01
CA ASN A 57 -19.06 21.28 -11.48
C ASN A 57 -17.71 21.66 -10.83
N TYR A 58 -17.70 22.80 -10.11
CA TYR A 58 -16.50 23.34 -9.50
C TYR A 58 -16.09 22.48 -8.30
N ILE A 59 -14.87 21.99 -8.34
CA ILE A 59 -14.22 21.33 -7.21
C ILE A 59 -13.30 22.36 -6.57
N PRO A 60 -13.50 22.73 -5.27
CA PRO A 60 -12.60 23.63 -4.58
C PRO A 60 -11.17 23.09 -4.67
N ASN A 61 -10.27 23.85 -5.31
CA ASN A 61 -8.88 23.46 -5.40
C ASN A 61 -8.20 23.79 -4.07
N SER A 62 -8.34 22.88 -3.09
CA SER A 62 -7.70 23.00 -1.78
C SER A 62 -6.17 23.02 -1.89
N ILE A 63 -5.61 22.45 -2.97
CA ILE A 63 -4.16 22.49 -3.26
C ILE A 63 -3.71 23.92 -3.54
N ALA A 64 -4.46 24.69 -4.33
CA ALA A 64 -4.15 26.11 -4.58
C ALA A 64 -4.37 26.97 -3.33
N ALA A 65 -5.38 26.65 -2.51
CA ALA A 65 -5.62 27.33 -1.24
C ALA A 65 -4.55 26.98 -0.19
N ALA A 66 -4.11 25.73 -0.11
CA ALA A 66 -3.04 25.26 0.77
C ALA A 66 -1.68 25.86 0.36
N LEU A 67 -1.38 25.94 -0.93
CA LEU A 67 -0.17 26.61 -1.45
C LEU A 67 -0.15 28.11 -1.12
N SER A 68 -1.32 28.77 -1.07
CA SER A 68 -1.42 30.20 -0.72
C SER A 68 -1.39 30.47 0.79
N SER A 69 -1.78 29.50 1.62
CA SER A 69 -1.88 29.62 3.08
C SER A 69 -0.68 29.10 3.86
N LYS A 70 0.36 28.55 3.22
CA LYS A 70 1.48 27.81 3.85
C LYS A 70 1.02 26.63 4.73
N GLN A 71 -0.21 26.20 4.64
CA GLN A 71 -0.65 24.93 5.23
C GLN A 71 -0.23 23.79 4.30
N PHE A 72 0.70 22.97 4.78
CA PHE A 72 1.06 21.72 4.09
C PHE A 72 -0.20 20.87 3.96
N GLY A 73 -0.46 20.31 2.77
CA GLY A 73 -1.59 19.41 2.57
C GLY A 73 -1.47 18.16 3.45
N ARG A 74 -2.61 17.50 3.68
CA ARG A 74 -2.67 16.24 4.44
C ARG A 74 -2.21 15.08 3.58
N ILE A 75 -1.68 14.04 4.25
CA ILE A 75 -1.32 12.77 3.62
C ILE A 75 -2.34 11.71 4.05
N ALA A 76 -2.99 11.06 3.09
CA ALA A 76 -3.82 9.89 3.35
C ALA A 76 -2.95 8.63 3.41
N LEU A 77 -3.10 7.84 4.46
CA LEU A 77 -2.53 6.50 4.59
C LEU A 77 -3.65 5.50 4.28
N VAL A 78 -3.63 4.89 3.09
CA VAL A 78 -4.58 3.86 2.69
C VAL A 78 -3.99 2.51 3.09
N LEU A 79 -4.44 1.93 4.21
CA LEU A 79 -3.95 0.67 4.73
C LEU A 79 -5.08 -0.16 5.36
N ASP A 80 -4.96 -1.48 5.26
CA ASP A 80 -5.96 -2.41 5.77
C ASP A 80 -5.41 -3.18 6.98
N PRO A 81 -6.00 -3.04 8.18
CA PRO A 81 -5.68 -3.93 9.29
C PRO A 81 -6.16 -5.33 8.93
N ASN A 82 -5.31 -6.33 9.13
CA ASN A 82 -5.68 -7.72 8.87
C ASN A 82 -6.77 -8.19 9.87
N ARG A 83 -8.02 -8.05 9.48
CA ARG A 83 -9.18 -8.39 10.34
C ARG A 83 -9.36 -9.89 10.57
N GLN A 84 -8.67 -10.74 9.82
CA GLN A 84 -8.81 -12.20 9.92
C GLN A 84 -7.93 -12.80 11.01
N THR A 85 -6.86 -12.13 11.39
CA THR A 85 -6.01 -12.52 12.50
C THR A 85 -6.31 -11.60 13.68
N GLN A 86 -6.95 -12.13 14.73
CA GLN A 86 -7.10 -11.42 16.01
C GLN A 86 -5.75 -11.24 16.73
N ALA A 87 -4.68 -11.82 16.21
CA ALA A 87 -3.32 -11.55 16.64
C ALA A 87 -2.95 -10.11 16.26
N ILE A 88 -2.26 -9.44 17.15
CA ILE A 88 -1.75 -8.08 16.98
C ILE A 88 -1.15 -7.98 15.57
N ASP A 89 -1.70 -7.16 14.72
CA ASP A 89 -1.16 -6.89 13.39
C ASP A 89 0.10 -6.02 13.56
N GLN A 90 1.21 -6.69 13.84
CA GLN A 90 2.50 -6.06 14.06
C GLN A 90 2.93 -5.23 12.85
N ILE A 91 2.66 -5.71 11.64
CA ILE A 91 3.04 -5.03 10.40
C ILE A 91 2.26 -3.71 10.28
N PHE A 92 0.94 -3.77 10.51
CA PHE A 92 0.07 -2.59 10.49
C PHE A 92 0.54 -1.54 11.50
N MET A 93 0.84 -1.96 12.74
CA MET A 93 1.29 -1.05 13.79
C MET A 93 2.65 -0.42 13.46
N GLN A 94 3.59 -1.17 12.91
CA GLN A 94 4.88 -0.63 12.49
C GLN A 94 4.73 0.37 11.34
N TYR A 95 3.87 0.09 10.35
CA TYR A 95 3.55 1.05 9.30
C TYR A 95 2.96 2.34 9.87
N LEU A 96 1.97 2.20 10.78
CA LEU A 96 1.29 3.36 11.35
C LEU A 96 2.25 4.23 12.18
N VAL A 97 3.05 3.62 13.06
CA VAL A 97 4.01 4.36 13.91
C VAL A 97 5.09 5.02 13.04
N GLY A 98 5.68 4.31 12.07
CA GLY A 98 6.68 4.88 11.17
C GLY A 98 6.16 6.07 10.36
N ALA A 99 4.89 5.99 9.90
CA ALA A 99 4.25 7.11 9.21
C ALA A 99 4.01 8.31 10.13
N LEU A 100 3.47 8.08 11.34
CA LEU A 100 3.16 9.14 12.31
C LEU A 100 4.41 9.87 12.79
N ASP A 101 5.48 9.14 13.10
CA ASP A 101 6.74 9.74 13.54
C ASP A 101 7.35 10.62 12.44
N LYS A 102 7.38 10.14 11.20
CA LYS A 102 7.89 10.94 10.08
C LYS A 102 6.98 12.13 9.77
N ALA A 103 5.68 11.98 9.82
CA ALA A 103 4.73 13.08 9.62
C ALA A 103 4.91 14.19 10.68
N LYS A 104 5.13 13.80 11.94
CA LYS A 104 5.46 14.74 13.03
C LYS A 104 6.77 15.48 12.75
N GLU A 105 7.81 14.78 12.32
CA GLU A 105 9.12 15.38 11.96
C GLU A 105 8.98 16.41 10.84
N LEU A 106 8.19 16.09 9.80
CA LEU A 106 7.93 16.95 8.64
C LEU A 106 6.85 18.01 8.89
N ASN A 107 6.22 18.01 10.07
CA ASN A 107 5.09 18.89 10.42
C ASN A 107 3.94 18.82 9.41
N VAL A 108 3.57 17.61 8.99
CA VAL A 108 2.43 17.31 8.11
C VAL A 108 1.37 16.52 8.83
N GLU A 109 0.10 16.72 8.48
CA GLU A 109 -1.01 15.93 9.03
C GLU A 109 -1.21 14.64 8.22
N VAL A 110 -1.50 13.53 8.91
CA VAL A 110 -1.87 12.26 8.29
C VAL A 110 -3.32 11.88 8.64
N VAL A 111 -4.00 11.27 7.68
CA VAL A 111 -5.36 10.73 7.85
C VAL A 111 -5.34 9.27 7.44
N THR A 112 -5.77 8.38 8.33
CA THR A 112 -5.87 6.95 8.01
C THR A 112 -7.17 6.68 7.27
N ILE A 113 -7.08 6.04 6.11
CA ILE A 113 -8.20 5.61 5.27
C ILE A 113 -8.19 4.09 5.20
N PHE A 114 -9.23 3.46 5.70
CA PHE A 114 -9.40 2.02 5.52
C PHE A 114 -10.09 1.73 4.18
N PRO A 115 -9.73 0.67 3.45
CA PRO A 115 -10.37 0.29 2.20
C PRO A 115 -11.90 0.18 2.31
N SER A 116 -12.43 -0.21 3.48
CA SER A 116 -13.87 -0.24 3.75
C SER A 116 -14.55 1.14 3.70
N MET A 117 -13.81 2.23 3.93
CA MET A 117 -14.35 3.60 3.90
C MET A 117 -14.54 4.12 2.47
N ILE A 118 -13.80 3.54 1.51
CA ILE A 118 -13.84 3.90 0.09
C ILE A 118 -14.43 2.78 -0.78
N ALA A 119 -14.92 1.70 -0.15
CA ALA A 119 -15.51 0.58 -0.85
C ALA A 119 -16.75 1.00 -1.65
N GLY A 120 -16.83 0.60 -2.92
CA GLY A 120 -17.93 0.95 -3.82
C GLY A 120 -17.83 2.36 -4.42
N MET A 121 -16.88 3.19 -4.01
CA MET A 121 -16.65 4.51 -4.61
C MET A 121 -15.89 4.39 -5.93
N THR A 122 -16.20 5.27 -6.86
CA THR A 122 -15.39 5.49 -8.07
C THR A 122 -14.12 6.30 -7.75
N ALA A 123 -13.15 6.30 -8.66
CA ALA A 123 -11.93 7.11 -8.48
C ALA A 123 -12.24 8.60 -8.39
N GLU A 124 -13.25 9.08 -9.12
CA GLU A 124 -13.71 10.47 -9.10
C GLU A 124 -14.36 10.86 -7.76
N GLU A 125 -15.11 9.94 -7.14
CA GLU A 125 -15.70 10.15 -5.82
C GLU A 125 -14.63 10.17 -4.72
N ILE A 126 -13.65 9.27 -4.79
CA ILE A 126 -12.50 9.27 -3.88
C ILE A 126 -11.71 10.57 -4.06
N THR A 127 -11.44 10.98 -5.30
CA THR A 127 -10.74 12.23 -5.60
C THR A 127 -11.46 13.42 -4.99
N ARG A 128 -12.78 13.55 -5.16
CA ARG A 128 -13.57 14.63 -4.56
C ARG A 128 -13.53 14.60 -3.03
N SER A 129 -13.67 13.41 -2.45
CA SER A 129 -13.59 13.23 -1.00
C SER A 129 -12.24 13.64 -0.43
N PHE A 130 -11.14 13.22 -1.06
CA PHE A 130 -9.79 13.56 -0.62
C PHE A 130 -9.49 15.06 -0.77
N LEU A 131 -9.87 15.66 -1.89
CA LEU A 131 -9.69 17.12 -2.10
C LEU A 131 -10.49 17.93 -1.08
N SER A 132 -11.73 17.52 -0.73
CA SER A 132 -12.54 18.19 0.28
C SER A 132 -11.92 18.17 1.68
N GLN A 133 -11.07 17.19 1.95
CA GLN A 133 -10.32 17.01 3.20
C GLN A 133 -8.91 17.63 3.15
N SER A 134 -8.58 18.39 2.08
CA SER A 134 -7.25 18.97 1.86
C SER A 134 -6.12 17.93 1.74
N ILE A 135 -6.45 16.70 1.36
CA ILE A 135 -5.45 15.65 1.07
C ILE A 135 -4.76 15.97 -0.24
N SER A 136 -3.43 16.00 -0.26
CA SER A 136 -2.61 16.25 -1.44
C SER A 136 -1.57 15.14 -1.69
N GLY A 137 -1.30 14.31 -0.69
CA GLY A 137 -0.47 13.12 -0.78
C GLY A 137 -1.22 11.86 -0.37
N VAL A 138 -0.88 10.72 -0.97
CA VAL A 138 -1.49 9.41 -0.65
C VAL A 138 -0.40 8.34 -0.56
N VAL A 139 -0.35 7.62 0.54
CA VAL A 139 0.48 6.41 0.69
C VAL A 139 -0.46 5.22 0.68
N ILE A 140 -0.22 4.26 -0.22
CA ILE A 140 -1.05 3.06 -0.40
C ILE A 140 -0.23 1.83 -0.03
N TYR A 141 -0.68 1.06 0.96
CA TYR A 141 -0.03 -0.15 1.44
C TYR A 141 -0.74 -1.40 0.93
N GLY A 142 0.01 -2.34 0.38
CA GLY A 142 -0.49 -3.67 0.02
C GLY A 142 -1.56 -3.70 -1.07
N MET A 143 -1.48 -2.79 -2.05
CA MET A 143 -2.44 -2.72 -3.16
C MET A 143 -2.45 -4.01 -3.97
N SER A 144 -3.65 -4.47 -4.34
CA SER A 144 -3.87 -5.60 -5.22
C SER A 144 -3.80 -5.22 -6.70
N LYS A 145 -3.48 -6.19 -7.57
CA LYS A 145 -3.58 -6.03 -9.03
C LYS A 145 -5.03 -5.81 -9.52
N GLU A 146 -6.00 -6.16 -8.68
CA GLU A 146 -7.43 -6.03 -8.98
C GLU A 146 -8.02 -4.70 -8.48
N ASP A 147 -7.28 -3.90 -7.73
CA ASP A 147 -7.71 -2.58 -7.25
C ASP A 147 -7.73 -1.53 -8.36
N LYS A 148 -8.65 -1.71 -9.33
CA LYS A 148 -8.75 -0.86 -10.53
C LYS A 148 -9.05 0.60 -10.21
N VAL A 149 -9.77 0.85 -9.12
CA VAL A 149 -10.12 2.19 -8.66
C VAL A 149 -8.88 2.93 -8.17
N LEU A 150 -8.06 2.31 -7.30
CA LEU A 150 -6.80 2.90 -6.86
C LEU A 150 -5.79 3.05 -8.00
N GLN A 151 -5.72 2.07 -8.93
CA GLN A 151 -4.88 2.20 -10.13
C GLN A 151 -5.31 3.37 -11.01
N LYS A 152 -6.63 3.66 -11.12
CA LYS A 152 -7.14 4.81 -11.86
C LYS A 152 -6.77 6.11 -11.16
N LEU A 153 -6.97 6.20 -9.85
CA LEU A 153 -6.59 7.36 -9.03
C LEU A 153 -5.10 7.71 -9.20
N ILE A 154 -4.21 6.70 -9.18
CA ILE A 154 -2.77 6.89 -9.42
C ILE A 154 -2.49 7.39 -10.84
N ARG A 155 -3.18 6.85 -11.87
CA ARG A 155 -2.99 7.26 -13.27
C ARG A 155 -3.45 8.68 -13.56
N GLU A 156 -4.45 9.16 -12.84
CA GLU A 156 -4.96 10.53 -12.99
C GLU A 156 -4.01 11.60 -12.46
N LYS A 157 -3.00 11.22 -11.65
CA LYS A 157 -1.92 12.08 -11.14
C LYS A 157 -2.40 13.34 -10.40
N GLN A 158 -3.61 13.31 -9.85
CA GLN A 158 -4.16 14.42 -9.06
C GLN A 158 -3.41 14.56 -7.72
N PHE A 159 -2.96 13.46 -7.17
CA PHE A 159 -2.22 13.39 -5.90
C PHE A 159 -0.76 13.00 -6.13
N ALA A 160 0.10 13.43 -5.20
CA ALA A 160 1.40 12.79 -5.00
C ALA A 160 1.14 11.41 -4.38
N CYS A 161 1.63 10.33 -4.99
CA CYS A 161 1.35 8.99 -4.52
C CYS A 161 2.63 8.24 -4.17
N VAL A 162 2.59 7.46 -3.09
CA VAL A 162 3.58 6.42 -2.83
C VAL A 162 2.86 5.09 -2.71
N VAL A 163 3.35 4.08 -3.41
CA VAL A 163 2.78 2.73 -3.36
C VAL A 163 3.81 1.78 -2.75
N VAL A 164 3.44 1.17 -1.62
CA VAL A 164 4.28 0.19 -0.93
C VAL A 164 3.97 -1.20 -1.50
N ASP A 165 5.03 -1.94 -1.84
CA ASP A 165 4.97 -3.32 -2.35
C ASP A 165 4.25 -3.51 -3.69
N ALA A 166 4.11 -2.45 -4.49
CA ALA A 166 3.64 -2.56 -5.87
C ALA A 166 4.56 -1.75 -6.81
N PRO A 167 5.02 -2.31 -7.94
CA PRO A 167 6.00 -1.70 -8.84
C PRO A 167 5.33 -0.67 -9.77
N ILE A 168 4.66 0.33 -9.20
CA ILE A 168 3.94 1.37 -9.94
C ILE A 168 4.69 2.69 -9.78
N VAL A 169 5.23 3.19 -10.86
CA VAL A 169 5.97 4.45 -10.92
C VAL A 169 5.46 5.32 -12.06
N ASN A 170 5.30 6.59 -11.81
CA ASN A 170 5.09 7.63 -12.82
C ASN A 170 5.61 8.98 -12.28
N SER A 171 5.47 10.08 -13.02
CA SER A 171 5.99 11.41 -12.60
C SER A 171 5.49 11.92 -11.24
N ARG A 172 4.37 11.39 -10.72
CA ARG A 172 3.76 11.76 -9.43
C ARG A 172 3.63 10.57 -8.48
N THR A 173 4.27 9.43 -8.80
CA THR A 173 4.15 8.21 -8.00
C THR A 173 5.49 7.53 -7.81
N THR A 174 5.89 7.33 -6.56
CA THR A 174 7.06 6.55 -6.14
C THR A 174 6.60 5.17 -5.67
N SER A 175 7.36 4.13 -6.04
CA SER A 175 7.21 2.77 -5.52
C SER A 175 8.26 2.52 -4.44
N ILE A 176 7.85 1.95 -3.30
CA ILE A 176 8.76 1.54 -2.23
C ILE A 176 8.55 0.06 -1.93
N SER A 177 9.61 -0.73 -1.94
CA SER A 177 9.60 -2.14 -1.53
C SER A 177 11.02 -2.59 -1.17
N ILE A 178 11.16 -3.76 -0.56
CA ILE A 178 12.41 -4.50 -0.60
C ILE A 178 12.55 -5.19 -1.98
N ASP A 179 13.72 -5.76 -2.30
CA ASP A 179 13.82 -6.69 -3.43
C ASP A 179 13.17 -8.02 -3.05
N GLN A 180 11.87 -8.12 -3.34
CA GLN A 180 11.02 -9.26 -2.98
C GLN A 180 11.49 -10.55 -3.65
N GLU A 181 11.99 -10.46 -4.89
CA GLU A 181 12.51 -11.60 -5.66
C GLU A 181 13.79 -12.14 -5.02
N GLN A 182 14.76 -11.26 -4.78
CA GLN A 182 16.04 -11.63 -4.18
C GLN A 182 15.85 -12.13 -2.75
N ALA A 183 15.03 -11.47 -1.96
CA ALA A 183 14.76 -11.84 -0.57
C ALA A 183 14.17 -13.25 -0.44
N GLN A 184 13.18 -13.59 -1.27
CA GLN A 184 12.58 -14.93 -1.27
C GLN A 184 13.57 -16.00 -1.75
N TYR A 185 14.38 -15.68 -2.75
CA TYR A 185 15.47 -16.55 -3.21
C TYR A 185 16.45 -16.82 -2.07
N ASP A 186 16.90 -15.81 -1.36
CA ASP A 186 17.94 -15.92 -0.34
C ASP A 186 17.51 -16.74 0.87
N VAL A 187 16.30 -16.48 1.42
CA VAL A 187 15.81 -17.24 2.57
C VAL A 187 15.54 -18.71 2.22
N ALA A 188 14.98 -18.96 1.04
CA ALA A 188 14.74 -20.31 0.58
C ALA A 188 16.05 -21.05 0.28
N LYS A 189 17.03 -20.41 -0.38
CA LYS A 189 18.35 -20.96 -0.63
C LYS A 189 19.05 -21.37 0.66
N LYS A 190 19.08 -20.46 1.64
CA LYS A 190 19.66 -20.78 2.95
C LYS A 190 19.01 -22.02 3.56
N THR A 191 17.68 -22.07 3.61
CA THR A 191 16.94 -23.17 4.24
C THR A 191 17.13 -24.50 3.49
N VAL A 192 17.13 -24.47 2.16
CA VAL A 192 17.35 -25.66 1.32
C VAL A 192 18.75 -26.21 1.49
N LEU A 193 19.78 -25.35 1.56
CA LEU A 193 21.17 -25.78 1.70
C LEU A 193 21.51 -26.24 3.12
N ASP A 194 20.96 -25.60 4.15
CA ASP A 194 21.17 -25.98 5.56
C ASP A 194 20.77 -27.45 5.82
N ASP A 195 19.72 -27.95 5.12
CA ASP A 195 19.15 -29.29 5.32
C ASP A 195 19.25 -30.19 4.07
N ASN A 196 20.01 -29.80 3.05
CA ASN A 196 20.24 -30.54 1.79
C ASN A 196 18.92 -31.02 1.11
N CYS A 197 17.94 -30.16 1.04
CA CYS A 197 16.61 -30.44 0.50
C CYS A 197 16.56 -30.44 -1.03
N LYS A 198 15.69 -31.28 -1.62
CA LYS A 198 15.49 -31.34 -3.08
C LYS A 198 14.04 -31.13 -3.52
N ARG A 199 13.07 -31.49 -2.70
CA ARG A 199 11.64 -31.45 -3.02
C ARG A 199 10.98 -30.34 -2.21
N VAL A 200 10.65 -29.24 -2.87
CA VAL A 200 10.10 -28.04 -2.24
C VAL A 200 8.58 -28.02 -2.33
N LEU A 201 7.90 -27.71 -1.22
CA LEU A 201 6.54 -27.18 -1.24
C LEU A 201 6.61 -25.67 -1.04
N HIS A 202 6.25 -24.90 -2.08
CA HIS A 202 6.11 -23.45 -1.96
C HIS A 202 4.65 -23.10 -1.70
N ILE A 203 4.37 -22.47 -0.55
CA ILE A 203 3.06 -21.93 -0.19
C ILE A 203 3.08 -20.43 -0.51
N ALA A 204 2.45 -20.08 -1.63
CA ALA A 204 2.44 -18.73 -2.17
C ALA A 204 1.35 -17.83 -1.52
N GLY A 205 1.51 -16.54 -1.62
CA GLY A 205 0.50 -15.56 -1.21
C GLY A 205 -0.71 -15.50 -2.14
N ARG A 206 -1.51 -14.44 -2.04
CA ARG A 206 -2.70 -14.20 -2.89
C ARG A 206 -2.31 -14.05 -4.37
N ARG A 207 -3.13 -14.56 -5.27
CA ARG A 207 -2.87 -14.50 -6.73
C ARG A 207 -2.83 -13.09 -7.31
N ASP A 208 -3.58 -12.19 -6.72
CA ASP A 208 -3.69 -10.78 -7.11
C ASP A 208 -2.60 -9.89 -6.45
N GLY A 209 -1.73 -10.46 -5.59
CA GLY A 209 -0.64 -9.73 -4.95
C GLY A 209 0.56 -9.50 -5.86
N TYR A 210 1.07 -8.28 -5.94
CA TYR A 210 2.32 -7.97 -6.65
C TYR A 210 3.52 -8.71 -6.05
N VAL A 211 3.62 -8.71 -4.71
CA VAL A 211 4.70 -9.41 -4.00
C VAL A 211 4.67 -10.93 -4.23
N THR A 212 3.49 -11.52 -4.40
CA THR A 212 3.35 -12.95 -4.69
C THR A 212 4.06 -13.34 -5.99
N ASP A 213 3.89 -12.53 -7.03
CA ASP A 213 4.56 -12.79 -8.33
C ASP A 213 6.08 -12.64 -8.21
N GLN A 214 6.55 -11.62 -7.50
CA GLN A 214 7.97 -11.36 -7.32
C GLN A 214 8.63 -12.47 -6.47
N ARG A 215 8.02 -12.84 -5.35
CA ARG A 215 8.49 -13.96 -4.51
C ARG A 215 8.49 -15.29 -5.27
N LEU A 216 7.46 -15.55 -6.09
CA LEU A 216 7.41 -16.73 -6.94
C LEU A 216 8.51 -16.73 -8.02
N LYS A 217 8.89 -15.57 -8.57
CA LYS A 217 10.05 -15.46 -9.48
C LYS A 217 11.34 -15.86 -8.78
N GLY A 218 11.56 -15.39 -7.56
CA GLY A 218 12.72 -15.79 -6.73
C GLY A 218 12.77 -17.31 -6.52
N MET A 219 11.63 -17.93 -6.22
CA MET A 219 11.53 -19.39 -6.08
C MET A 219 11.82 -20.13 -7.38
N LYS A 220 11.29 -19.67 -8.52
CA LYS A 220 11.58 -20.30 -9.83
C LYS A 220 13.05 -20.21 -10.21
N ARG A 221 13.70 -19.09 -9.90
CA ARG A 221 15.14 -18.93 -10.08
C ARG A 221 15.92 -19.93 -9.22
N LEU A 222 15.59 -20.04 -7.94
CA LEU A 222 16.23 -20.99 -7.03
C LEU A 222 16.12 -22.44 -7.51
N VAL A 223 14.92 -22.84 -7.95
CA VAL A 223 14.65 -24.18 -8.48
C VAL A 223 15.56 -24.52 -9.64
N LYS A 224 15.77 -23.57 -10.55
CA LYS A 224 16.67 -23.72 -11.70
C LYS A 224 18.13 -23.79 -11.27
N ASP A 225 18.56 -22.91 -10.36
CA ASP A 225 19.97 -22.79 -9.97
C ASP A 225 20.46 -23.99 -9.15
N LEU A 226 19.59 -24.65 -8.37
CA LEU A 226 19.95 -25.77 -7.51
C LEU A 226 19.39 -27.13 -7.96
N ASP A 227 18.81 -27.19 -9.16
CA ASP A 227 18.17 -28.40 -9.72
C ASP A 227 17.19 -29.04 -8.71
N LEU A 228 16.19 -28.24 -8.27
CA LEU A 228 15.18 -28.65 -7.32
C LEU A 228 13.87 -29.01 -8.04
N THR A 229 13.02 -29.75 -7.34
CA THR A 229 11.62 -29.92 -7.74
C THR A 229 10.72 -29.07 -6.83
N MET A 230 9.75 -28.38 -7.40
CA MET A 230 8.86 -27.50 -6.64
C MET A 230 7.39 -27.75 -6.95
N MET A 231 6.60 -27.86 -5.90
CA MET A 231 5.14 -27.81 -5.97
C MET A 231 4.69 -26.47 -5.40
N VAL A 232 3.88 -25.72 -6.15
CA VAL A 232 3.31 -24.44 -5.70
C VAL A 232 1.84 -24.63 -5.31
N ARG A 233 1.45 -24.09 -4.16
CA ARG A 233 0.06 -24.01 -3.68
C ARG A 233 -0.23 -22.63 -3.12
N GLN A 234 -1.48 -22.20 -3.24
CA GLN A 234 -1.92 -20.92 -2.69
C GLN A 234 -2.18 -21.07 -1.19
N GLY A 235 -1.68 -20.13 -0.41
CA GLY A 235 -1.89 -20.00 1.04
C GLY A 235 -2.59 -18.70 1.42
N ASP A 236 -2.73 -17.78 0.46
CA ASP A 236 -3.51 -16.53 0.53
C ASP A 236 -3.14 -15.63 1.72
N PHE A 237 -1.88 -15.71 2.20
CA PHE A 237 -1.37 -15.07 3.42
C PHE A 237 -2.13 -15.47 4.71
N SER A 238 -2.82 -16.61 4.68
CA SER A 238 -3.62 -17.16 5.77
C SER A 238 -2.90 -18.32 6.46
N GLU A 239 -2.78 -18.25 7.78
CA GLU A 239 -2.25 -19.33 8.60
C GLU A 239 -3.04 -20.61 8.40
N LEU A 240 -4.38 -20.53 8.50
CA LEU A 240 -5.26 -21.69 8.38
C LEU A 240 -5.18 -22.34 7.00
N THR A 241 -5.16 -21.54 5.94
CA THR A 241 -5.04 -22.05 4.57
C THR A 241 -3.70 -22.75 4.38
N ALA A 242 -2.60 -22.15 4.85
CA ALA A 242 -1.27 -22.74 4.78
C ALA A 242 -1.15 -24.04 5.59
N ARG A 243 -1.76 -24.09 6.79
CA ARG A 243 -1.86 -25.33 7.58
C ARG A 243 -2.55 -26.43 6.80
N ASN A 244 -3.71 -26.17 6.19
CA ASN A 244 -4.45 -27.16 5.40
C ASN A 244 -3.66 -27.63 4.16
N VAL A 245 -2.94 -26.71 3.50
CA VAL A 245 -2.04 -27.05 2.39
C VAL A 245 -0.90 -27.96 2.86
N ALA A 246 -0.27 -27.64 3.98
CA ALA A 246 0.83 -28.44 4.52
C ALA A 246 0.37 -29.85 4.94
N LEU A 247 -0.76 -29.99 5.64
CA LEU A 247 -1.37 -31.29 5.99
C LEU A 247 -1.55 -32.18 4.76
N LYS A 248 -1.96 -31.59 3.64
CA LYS A 248 -2.25 -32.35 2.42
C LYS A 248 -1.01 -32.69 1.59
N TYR A 249 -0.01 -31.83 1.54
CA TYR A 249 1.05 -31.92 0.53
C TYR A 249 2.47 -32.00 1.08
N ALA A 250 2.72 -31.70 2.38
CA ALA A 250 4.09 -31.66 2.91
C ALA A 250 4.73 -33.03 3.15
N LYS A 251 3.93 -34.11 3.31
CA LYS A 251 4.42 -35.47 3.65
C LYS A 251 5.55 -35.95 2.73
N ASN A 252 5.44 -35.69 1.42
CA ASN A 252 6.39 -36.13 0.40
C ASN A 252 7.33 -35.01 -0.06
N LYS A 253 7.56 -33.99 0.79
CA LYS A 253 8.46 -32.86 0.53
C LYS A 253 9.58 -32.84 1.55
N ASP A 254 10.68 -32.22 1.18
CA ASP A 254 11.85 -32.11 2.05
C ASP A 254 11.82 -30.79 2.84
N VAL A 255 11.22 -29.75 2.28
CA VAL A 255 11.14 -28.41 2.84
C VAL A 255 9.82 -27.72 2.47
N VAL A 256 9.33 -26.86 3.36
CA VAL A 256 8.19 -25.97 3.09
C VAL A 256 8.68 -24.52 3.08
N VAL A 257 8.50 -23.84 1.97
CA VAL A 257 8.86 -22.43 1.79
C VAL A 257 7.59 -21.61 1.69
N CYS A 258 7.36 -20.73 2.66
CA CYS A 258 6.17 -19.89 2.74
C CYS A 258 6.46 -18.47 2.32
N ALA A 259 5.51 -17.84 1.64
CA ALA A 259 5.61 -16.45 1.23
C ALA A 259 5.21 -15.45 2.35
N SER A 260 4.95 -15.92 3.57
CA SER A 260 4.81 -15.08 4.78
C SER A 260 5.06 -15.90 6.05
N ASP A 261 5.32 -15.20 7.14
CA ASP A 261 5.54 -15.84 8.44
C ASP A 261 4.27 -16.45 9.01
N LEU A 262 3.11 -15.82 8.85
CA LEU A 262 1.84 -16.43 9.28
C LEU A 262 1.60 -17.76 8.58
N MET A 263 1.89 -17.85 7.29
CA MET A 263 1.79 -19.12 6.56
C MET A 263 2.83 -20.14 7.02
N ALA A 264 4.05 -19.69 7.37
CA ALA A 264 5.09 -20.57 7.91
C ALA A 264 4.69 -21.15 9.28
N ILE A 265 4.05 -20.33 10.13
CA ILE A 265 3.49 -20.80 11.41
C ILE A 265 2.43 -21.88 11.18
N GLY A 266 1.48 -21.64 10.27
CA GLY A 266 0.45 -22.61 9.93
C GLY A 266 1.03 -23.93 9.37
N ALA A 267 2.03 -23.82 8.49
CA ALA A 267 2.71 -24.98 7.94
C ALA A 267 3.49 -25.76 9.02
N MET A 268 4.18 -25.07 9.93
CA MET A 268 4.88 -25.70 11.06
C MET A 268 3.93 -26.42 11.99
N ASN A 269 2.79 -25.80 12.35
CA ASN A 269 1.76 -26.44 13.16
C ASN A 269 1.24 -27.73 12.50
N ALA A 270 1.02 -27.70 11.18
CA ALA A 270 0.62 -28.91 10.44
C ALA A 270 1.66 -30.04 10.52
N LEU A 271 2.95 -29.71 10.41
CA LEU A 271 4.04 -30.67 10.50
C LEU A 271 4.15 -31.26 11.90
N ILE A 272 3.96 -30.44 12.95
CA ILE A 272 3.91 -30.90 14.35
C ILE A 272 2.74 -31.86 14.55
N ASP A 273 1.53 -31.52 14.07
CA ASP A 273 0.35 -32.40 14.20
C ASP A 273 0.52 -33.76 13.47
N MET A 274 1.27 -33.77 12.38
CA MET A 274 1.58 -34.99 11.64
C MET A 274 2.74 -35.80 12.21
N ASP A 275 3.41 -35.29 13.24
CA ASP A 275 4.69 -35.85 13.78
C ASP A 275 5.77 -36.01 12.68
N ILE A 276 5.89 -35.01 11.81
CA ILE A 276 6.85 -34.97 10.70
C ILE A 276 7.79 -33.78 10.89
N PHE A 277 9.10 -34.08 10.90
CA PHE A 277 10.10 -33.00 10.87
C PHE A 277 10.44 -32.61 9.42
N ARG A 278 10.23 -31.35 9.08
CA ARG A 278 10.71 -30.71 7.85
C ARG A 278 11.12 -29.28 8.16
N PRO A 279 12.19 -28.76 7.55
CA PRO A 279 12.50 -27.34 7.64
C PRO A 279 11.40 -26.51 7.00
N VAL A 280 11.13 -25.35 7.63
CA VAL A 280 10.18 -24.35 7.15
C VAL A 280 10.88 -23.00 7.15
N CYS A 281 10.63 -22.18 6.14
CA CYS A 281 10.99 -20.76 6.21
C CYS A 281 9.80 -19.87 5.85
N GLY A 282 9.81 -18.68 6.44
CA GLY A 282 8.80 -17.64 6.27
C GLY A 282 9.36 -16.39 5.58
N PHE A 283 8.61 -15.33 5.71
CA PHE A 283 8.90 -14.02 5.16
C PHE A 283 8.14 -12.98 5.99
N ASP A 284 8.73 -11.88 6.37
CA ASP A 284 8.26 -10.68 7.07
C ASP A 284 9.06 -10.35 8.33
N GLY A 285 9.52 -11.35 9.09
CA GLY A 285 10.29 -11.18 10.33
C GLY A 285 9.42 -10.75 11.51
N ILE A 286 8.19 -11.26 11.61
CA ILE A 286 7.27 -10.92 12.72
C ILE A 286 7.70 -11.60 14.02
N THR A 287 7.50 -10.95 15.16
CA THR A 287 7.90 -11.46 16.49
C THR A 287 7.20 -12.77 16.86
N LEU A 288 6.00 -12.99 16.33
CA LEU A 288 5.24 -14.24 16.55
C LEU A 288 6.02 -15.51 16.16
N MET A 289 6.95 -15.39 15.18
CA MET A 289 7.84 -16.50 14.81
C MET A 289 8.69 -17.03 15.96
N GLY A 290 9.06 -16.19 16.92
CA GLY A 290 9.83 -16.60 18.09
C GLY A 290 9.04 -17.41 19.12
N TYR A 291 7.71 -17.39 19.06
CA TYR A 291 6.85 -18.17 19.98
C TYR A 291 6.49 -19.57 19.46
N VAL A 292 6.85 -19.93 18.23
CA VAL A 292 6.42 -21.20 17.58
C VAL A 292 7.26 -22.42 18.01
N GLY A 293 8.07 -22.33 19.03
CA GLY A 293 8.79 -23.50 19.59
C GLY A 293 9.86 -24.14 18.69
N LYS A 294 9.85 -23.91 17.37
CA LYS A 294 10.90 -24.33 16.43
C LYS A 294 11.37 -23.12 15.63
N GLN A 295 12.68 -23.01 15.49
CA GLN A 295 13.31 -21.89 14.79
C GLN A 295 13.17 -22.06 13.28
N MET A 296 12.73 -20.99 12.63
CA MET A 296 12.59 -20.91 11.19
C MET A 296 13.37 -19.72 10.65
N ASN A 297 14.01 -19.89 9.49
CA ASN A 297 14.55 -18.75 8.76
C ASN A 297 13.40 -17.86 8.26
N THR A 298 13.56 -16.57 8.34
CA THR A 298 12.63 -15.61 7.76
C THR A 298 13.37 -14.39 7.22
N ILE A 299 12.72 -13.64 6.31
CA ILE A 299 13.18 -12.32 5.89
C ILE A 299 12.64 -11.29 6.86
N ARG A 300 13.52 -10.51 7.48
CA ARG A 300 13.12 -9.33 8.24
C ARG A 300 12.99 -8.15 7.29
N GLN A 301 11.81 -7.58 7.26
CA GLN A 301 11.49 -6.27 6.68
C GLN A 301 11.38 -5.24 7.81
N ASP A 302 11.95 -4.06 7.61
CA ASP A 302 11.76 -2.94 8.54
C ASP A 302 10.55 -2.11 8.09
N PHE A 303 9.36 -2.55 8.50
CA PHE A 303 8.09 -1.91 8.13
C PHE A 303 7.96 -0.48 8.66
N TYR A 304 8.58 -0.20 9.83
CA TYR A 304 8.67 1.16 10.37
C TYR A 304 9.45 2.07 9.41
N SER A 305 10.67 1.68 9.03
CA SER A 305 11.51 2.46 8.11
C SER A 305 10.91 2.56 6.71
N ILE A 306 10.25 1.50 6.21
CA ILE A 306 9.52 1.52 4.92
C ILE A 306 8.43 2.59 4.95
N SER A 307 7.63 2.66 6.01
CA SER A 307 6.54 3.62 6.14
C SER A 307 7.04 5.05 6.38
N SER A 308 8.05 5.20 7.21
CA SER A 308 8.75 6.48 7.42
C SER A 308 9.26 7.04 6.09
N ARG A 309 9.94 6.20 5.30
CA ARG A 309 10.43 6.57 3.96
C ARG A 309 9.28 6.88 3.00
N ALA A 310 8.16 6.17 3.09
CA ALA A 310 6.98 6.43 2.24
C ALA A 310 6.38 7.83 2.49
N VAL A 311 6.31 8.25 3.74
CA VAL A 311 5.84 9.61 4.10
C VAL A 311 6.85 10.67 3.64
N GLU A 312 8.16 10.42 3.76
CA GLU A 312 9.19 11.32 3.24
C GLU A 312 9.07 11.48 1.71
N GLU A 313 8.94 10.38 0.98
CA GLU A 313 8.82 10.38 -0.48
C GLU A 313 7.54 11.09 -0.97
N VAL A 314 6.38 10.83 -0.34
CA VAL A 314 5.16 11.52 -0.72
C VAL A 314 5.26 13.02 -0.43
N HIS A 315 5.92 13.41 0.67
CA HIS A 315 6.17 14.82 0.98
C HIS A 315 7.09 15.48 -0.08
N GLN A 316 8.15 14.79 -0.52
CA GLN A 316 9.01 15.27 -1.61
C GLN A 316 8.22 15.45 -2.92
N LEU A 317 7.38 14.47 -3.28
CA LEU A 317 6.50 14.56 -4.45
C LEU A 317 5.49 15.72 -4.37
N MET A 318 4.96 16.00 -3.17
CA MET A 318 4.07 17.16 -2.94
C MET A 318 4.79 18.49 -3.19
N ASN A 319 6.10 18.53 -2.95
CA ASN A 319 6.97 19.69 -3.13
C ASN A 319 7.65 19.76 -4.52
N GLY A 320 7.16 19.01 -5.50
CA GLY A 320 7.63 19.07 -6.89
C GLY A 320 8.70 18.04 -7.26
N GLY A 321 8.97 17.07 -6.40
CA GLY A 321 9.80 15.92 -6.73
C GLY A 321 9.19 15.04 -7.82
N GLU A 322 9.99 14.15 -8.41
CA GLU A 322 9.58 13.18 -9.42
C GLU A 322 9.52 11.77 -8.84
N GLY A 323 8.52 10.98 -9.30
CA GLY A 323 8.35 9.61 -8.86
C GLY A 323 9.46 8.68 -9.37
N HIS A 324 9.90 7.77 -8.50
CA HIS A 324 10.96 6.81 -8.77
C HIS A 324 10.75 5.52 -7.96
N GLN A 325 11.65 4.57 -8.10
CA GLN A 325 11.64 3.34 -7.32
C GLN A 325 12.63 3.44 -6.17
N VAL A 326 12.19 3.08 -4.98
CA VAL A 326 13.02 2.96 -3.77
C VAL A 326 13.06 1.49 -3.34
N ILE A 327 14.27 0.94 -3.23
CA ILE A 327 14.50 -0.42 -2.72
C ILE A 327 15.09 -0.30 -1.32
N MET A 328 14.35 -0.81 -0.34
CA MET A 328 14.75 -0.86 1.06
C MET A 328 15.58 -2.11 1.36
N PRO A 329 16.48 -2.08 2.34
CA PRO A 329 17.24 -3.26 2.75
C PRO A 329 16.36 -4.31 3.41
N HIS A 330 16.82 -5.57 3.35
CA HIS A 330 16.25 -6.70 4.09
C HIS A 330 17.37 -7.57 4.65
N SER A 331 17.05 -8.47 5.58
CA SER A 331 18.00 -9.43 6.14
C SER A 331 17.34 -10.76 6.43
N ILE A 332 18.14 -11.84 6.38
CA ILE A 332 17.69 -13.16 6.84
C ILE A 332 17.92 -13.24 8.36
N VAL A 333 16.90 -13.63 9.09
CA VAL A 333 16.98 -13.82 10.55
C VAL A 333 16.37 -15.16 10.96
N LYS A 334 16.78 -15.67 12.14
CA LYS A 334 16.06 -16.67 12.91
C LYS A 334 15.56 -16.00 14.17
N MET A 335 14.25 -16.02 14.40
CA MET A 335 13.67 -15.43 15.59
C MET A 335 13.77 -16.42 16.77
N TYR A 336 14.30 -15.95 17.88
CA TYR A 336 14.37 -16.70 19.13
C TYR A 336 13.46 -16.04 20.16
N TYR A 337 12.90 -16.85 21.07
CA TYR A 337 12.09 -16.33 22.16
C TYR A 337 12.83 -15.24 22.98
N LYS A 338 14.12 -15.42 23.24
CA LYS A 338 14.94 -14.42 23.91
C LYS A 338 15.04 -13.06 23.18
N ASP A 339 14.88 -13.06 21.86
CA ASP A 339 14.96 -11.84 21.05
C ASP A 339 13.65 -11.02 21.08
N ILE A 340 12.62 -11.55 21.76
CA ILE A 340 11.29 -10.94 21.87
C ILE A 340 11.09 -10.22 23.19
N ILE A 341 11.74 -10.71 24.24
CA ILE A 341 11.57 -10.24 25.62
C ILE A 341 12.62 -9.21 26.05
N CYS A 342 13.47 -8.76 25.12
CA CYS A 342 14.51 -7.75 25.37
C CYS A 342 14.08 -6.35 24.90
#